data_78301aebb29e474d9efa779aab64dbbf
#
_entry.id   78301aebb29e474d9efa779aab64dbbf
#
_cell.length_a   1.000
_cell.length_b   1.000
_cell.length_c   1.000
_cell.angle_alpha   90.00
_cell.angle_beta   90.00
_cell.angle_gamma   90.00
#
_symmetry.space_group_name_H-M   'P 1'
#
loop_
_entity.id
_entity.type
_entity.pdbx_description
1 polymer ?
#
loop_
_entity_poly.entity_id
_entity_poly.type
_entity_poly.pdbx_seq_one_letter_code
_entity_poly.pdbx_strand_id
1 'polypeptide(L)'
;KRLLLDDARQLGILVLPLDINASEKAYAVEKTNHGYGIRLALEEVKGISSGEIDQILASRRSGSPFASLSDFWQRATISRPVVESLVLAGAFDQVHCIGEEHTRRRTQLTRRDLLLQVNDLEHLRRADKRAGIKRARGLPKNSGEIQSYQLTLDIGADQQLSVGLPEMSAMERVRAEL
;
A
#
# COMPACT_ATOMS: atom_id res chain seq x y z
N LYS A 1 10.48 -9.48 -20.07
CA LYS A 1 10.11 -10.04 -18.76
C LYS A 1 8.71 -10.68 -18.78
N ARG A 2 7.67 -10.01 -19.34
CA ARG A 2 6.30 -10.56 -19.42
C ARG A 2 6.24 -11.91 -20.12
N LEU A 3 6.91 -12.05 -21.27
CA LEU A 3 6.97 -13.31 -22.02
C LEU A 3 7.51 -14.46 -21.17
N LEU A 4 8.52 -14.21 -20.34
CA LEU A 4 9.08 -15.25 -19.45
C LEU A 4 8.09 -15.70 -18.38
N LEU A 5 7.26 -14.80 -17.86
CA LEU A 5 6.21 -15.15 -16.90
C LEU A 5 5.08 -15.93 -17.56
N ASP A 6 4.75 -15.59 -18.82
CA ASP A 6 3.74 -16.34 -19.58
C ASP A 6 4.26 -17.74 -19.94
N ASP A 7 5.52 -17.86 -20.33
CA ASP A 7 6.17 -19.16 -20.55
C ASP A 7 6.20 -19.99 -19.25
N ALA A 8 6.53 -19.36 -18.10
CA ALA A 8 6.50 -20.02 -16.80
C ALA A 8 5.09 -20.57 -16.47
N ARG A 9 4.04 -19.79 -16.73
CA ARG A 9 2.65 -20.22 -16.55
C ARG A 9 2.30 -21.40 -17.47
N GLN A 10 2.73 -21.38 -18.74
CA GLN A 10 2.51 -22.47 -19.68
C GLN A 10 3.22 -23.75 -19.24
N LEU A 11 4.39 -23.64 -18.62
CA LEU A 11 5.13 -24.76 -18.03
C LEU A 11 4.57 -25.23 -16.68
N GLY A 12 3.43 -24.67 -16.23
CA GLY A 12 2.79 -25.04 -14.97
C GLY A 12 3.44 -24.46 -13.73
N ILE A 13 4.35 -23.50 -13.87
CA ILE A 13 4.96 -22.79 -12.73
C ILE A 13 3.97 -21.76 -12.21
N LEU A 14 3.68 -21.80 -10.92
CA LEU A 14 2.78 -20.86 -10.27
C LEU A 14 3.43 -19.46 -10.20
N VAL A 15 2.77 -18.45 -10.75
CA VAL A 15 3.17 -17.06 -10.60
C VAL A 15 2.34 -16.43 -9.48
N LEU A 16 3.01 -16.12 -8.37
CA LEU A 16 2.40 -15.53 -7.18
C LEU A 16 2.21 -14.02 -7.38
N PRO A 17 1.06 -13.45 -6.97
CA PRO A 17 0.78 -12.04 -7.14
C PRO A 17 1.76 -11.16 -6.35
N LEU A 18 1.77 -9.87 -6.68
CA LEU A 18 2.48 -8.87 -5.90
C LEU A 18 1.87 -8.79 -4.49
N ASP A 19 2.74 -8.68 -3.48
CA ASP A 19 2.33 -8.59 -2.08
C ASP A 19 3.30 -7.67 -1.33
N ILE A 20 2.76 -6.66 -0.65
CA ILE A 20 3.55 -5.67 0.07
C ILE A 20 4.38 -6.28 1.21
N ASN A 21 3.92 -7.40 1.77
CA ASN A 21 4.57 -8.09 2.88
C ASN A 21 5.51 -9.23 2.44
N ALA A 22 5.33 -9.78 1.23
CA ALA A 22 6.08 -10.93 0.75
C ALA A 22 7.04 -10.58 -0.40
N SER A 23 6.63 -9.70 -1.34
CA SER A 23 7.47 -9.37 -2.50
C SER A 23 8.78 -8.73 -2.12
N GLU A 24 9.84 -9.16 -2.80
CA GLU A 24 11.19 -8.59 -2.69
C GLU A 24 11.46 -7.61 -3.84
N LYS A 25 12.65 -7.01 -3.85
CA LYS A 25 13.07 -6.10 -4.92
C LYS A 25 13.01 -6.75 -6.29
N ALA A 26 13.57 -7.96 -6.40
CA ALA A 26 13.58 -8.80 -7.60
C ALA A 26 12.63 -9.99 -7.43
N TYR A 27 12.37 -10.71 -8.51
CA TYR A 27 11.61 -11.96 -8.46
C TYR A 27 12.21 -12.95 -7.48
N ALA A 28 11.37 -13.59 -6.68
CA ALA A 28 11.77 -14.57 -5.69
C ALA A 28 11.06 -15.90 -5.96
N VAL A 29 11.78 -17.01 -5.72
CA VAL A 29 11.17 -18.35 -5.75
C VAL A 29 10.69 -18.67 -4.35
N GLU A 30 9.42 -18.99 -4.22
CA GLU A 30 8.79 -19.37 -2.96
C GLU A 30 8.25 -20.79 -3.00
N LYS A 31 8.34 -21.49 -1.87
CA LYS A 31 7.72 -22.81 -1.72
C LYS A 31 6.24 -22.61 -1.40
N THR A 32 5.40 -23.27 -2.19
CA THR A 32 3.94 -23.27 -2.02
C THR A 32 3.43 -24.69 -1.70
N ASN A 33 2.17 -24.82 -1.37
CA ASN A 33 1.54 -26.13 -1.12
C ASN A 33 1.55 -27.05 -2.37
N HIS A 34 1.71 -26.47 -3.56
CA HIS A 34 1.69 -27.18 -4.85
C HIS A 34 3.08 -27.23 -5.52
N GLY A 35 4.16 -26.96 -4.79
CA GLY A 35 5.52 -26.94 -5.33
C GLY A 35 6.19 -25.57 -5.18
N TYR A 36 6.94 -25.15 -6.19
CA TYR A 36 7.59 -23.84 -6.21
C TYR A 36 6.81 -22.86 -7.08
N GLY A 37 6.77 -21.60 -6.66
CA GLY A 37 6.18 -20.51 -7.42
C GLY A 37 7.15 -19.33 -7.53
N ILE A 38 6.88 -18.45 -8.48
CA ILE A 38 7.64 -17.20 -8.70
C ILE A 38 6.81 -16.04 -8.15
N ARG A 39 7.31 -15.36 -7.12
CA ARG A 39 6.70 -14.13 -6.59
C ARG A 39 7.06 -12.94 -7.46
N LEU A 40 6.07 -12.10 -7.79
CA LEU A 40 6.31 -10.86 -8.52
C LEU A 40 7.15 -9.88 -7.71
N ALA A 41 8.03 -9.17 -8.40
CA ALA A 41 8.98 -8.22 -7.85
C ALA A 41 8.37 -6.83 -7.64
N LEU A 42 8.81 -6.11 -6.60
CA LEU A 42 8.44 -4.71 -6.39
C LEU A 42 8.94 -3.80 -7.53
N GLU A 43 10.08 -4.14 -8.17
CA GLU A 43 10.62 -3.36 -9.29
C GLU A 43 9.75 -3.34 -10.55
N GLU A 44 8.73 -4.20 -10.63
CA GLU A 44 7.78 -4.23 -11.75
C GLU A 44 6.64 -3.19 -11.58
N VAL A 45 6.53 -2.58 -10.40
CA VAL A 45 5.50 -1.56 -10.14
C VAL A 45 5.86 -0.28 -10.89
N LYS A 46 4.91 0.23 -11.65
CA LYS A 46 5.08 1.43 -12.46
C LYS A 46 5.48 2.64 -11.63
N GLY A 47 6.58 3.25 -11.99
CA GLY A 47 7.05 4.50 -11.38
C GLY A 47 7.77 4.35 -10.04
N ILE A 48 7.93 3.14 -9.53
CA ILE A 48 8.67 2.91 -8.29
C ILE A 48 10.17 3.08 -8.52
N SER A 49 10.84 3.79 -7.63
CA SER A 49 12.29 3.95 -7.63
C SER A 49 12.97 2.91 -6.73
N SER A 50 14.25 2.62 -7.00
CA SER A 50 15.03 1.72 -6.14
C SER A 50 15.07 2.18 -4.69
N GLY A 51 15.15 3.49 -4.45
CA GLY A 51 15.14 4.06 -3.10
C GLY A 51 13.81 3.82 -2.37
N GLU A 52 12.68 3.92 -3.05
CA GLU A 52 11.37 3.62 -2.46
C GLU A 52 11.23 2.13 -2.14
N ILE A 53 11.74 1.24 -3.01
CA ILE A 53 11.79 -0.21 -2.70
C ILE A 53 12.61 -0.47 -1.45
N ASP A 54 13.80 0.13 -1.35
CA ASP A 54 14.68 -0.05 -0.19
C ASP A 54 14.01 0.46 1.10
N GLN A 55 13.23 1.57 1.03
CA GLN A 55 12.43 2.07 2.15
C GLN A 55 11.30 1.12 2.56
N ILE A 56 10.57 0.53 1.61
CA ILE A 56 9.55 -0.50 1.89
C ILE A 56 10.17 -1.68 2.63
N LEU A 57 11.26 -2.22 2.08
CA LEU A 57 11.95 -3.37 2.66
C LEU A 57 12.54 -3.05 4.04
N ALA A 58 13.12 -1.87 4.23
CA ALA A 58 13.63 -1.43 5.53
C ALA A 58 12.51 -1.29 6.57
N SER A 59 11.39 -0.66 6.21
CA SER A 59 10.23 -0.51 7.09
C SER A 59 9.63 -1.85 7.50
N ARG A 60 9.61 -2.83 6.58
CA ARG A 60 9.16 -4.19 6.84
C ARG A 60 10.09 -4.94 7.79
N ARG A 61 11.41 -4.77 7.62
CA ARG A 61 12.42 -5.44 8.46
C ARG A 61 12.54 -4.84 9.87
N SER A 62 12.37 -3.53 10.00
CA SER A 62 12.45 -2.83 11.30
C SER A 62 11.19 -2.98 12.15
N GLY A 63 10.09 -3.44 11.59
CA GLY A 63 8.80 -3.60 12.25
C GLY A 63 8.15 -4.95 11.96
N SER A 64 6.86 -5.05 12.27
CA SER A 64 6.01 -6.17 11.85
C SER A 64 5.60 -6.03 10.37
N PRO A 65 5.05 -7.09 9.75
CA PRO A 65 4.35 -6.96 8.47
C PRO A 65 3.34 -5.81 8.51
N PHE A 66 3.12 -5.15 7.38
CA PHE A 66 2.15 -4.08 7.29
C PHE A 66 0.74 -4.63 7.52
N ALA A 67 0.04 -4.07 8.50
CA ALA A 67 -1.30 -4.51 8.89
C ALA A 67 -2.40 -3.88 8.02
N SER A 68 -2.13 -2.70 7.45
CA SER A 68 -3.10 -1.97 6.61
C SER A 68 -2.39 -0.99 5.67
N LEU A 69 -3.15 -0.41 4.73
CA LEU A 69 -2.68 0.68 3.88
C LEU A 69 -2.29 1.91 4.73
N SER A 70 -3.03 2.20 5.79
CA SER A 70 -2.72 3.31 6.71
C SER A 70 -1.41 3.08 7.46
N ASP A 71 -1.17 1.87 7.96
CA ASP A 71 0.09 1.48 8.61
C ASP A 71 1.27 1.63 7.63
N PHE A 72 1.10 1.15 6.40
CA PHE A 72 2.09 1.33 5.34
C PHE A 72 2.38 2.81 5.07
N TRP A 73 1.34 3.64 4.92
CA TRP A 73 1.45 5.07 4.65
C TRP A 73 2.22 5.83 5.74
N GLN A 74 2.03 5.44 6.99
CA GLN A 74 2.72 6.07 8.14
C GLN A 74 4.17 5.65 8.24
N ARG A 75 4.47 4.38 7.97
CA ARG A 75 5.80 3.80 8.17
C ARG A 75 6.71 3.95 6.96
N ALA A 76 6.17 3.84 5.76
CA ALA A 76 6.92 3.95 4.51
C ALA A 76 6.73 5.34 3.90
N THR A 77 7.82 6.11 3.77
CA THR A 77 7.78 7.45 3.16
C THR A 77 7.83 7.33 1.63
N ILE A 78 6.73 6.89 1.04
CA ILE A 78 6.60 6.62 -0.39
C ILE A 78 5.78 7.73 -1.05
N SER A 79 6.06 8.00 -2.33
CA SER A 79 5.32 8.97 -3.12
C SER A 79 3.90 8.45 -3.41
N ARG A 80 2.91 9.36 -3.38
CA ARG A 80 1.51 9.01 -3.65
C ARG A 80 1.30 8.25 -4.96
N PRO A 81 1.87 8.65 -6.11
CA PRO A 81 1.69 7.92 -7.37
C PRO A 81 2.15 6.46 -7.30
N VAL A 82 3.23 6.19 -6.55
CA VAL A 82 3.74 4.83 -6.36
C VAL A 82 2.81 4.02 -5.46
N VAL A 83 2.25 4.62 -4.40
CA VAL A 83 1.25 3.96 -3.56
C VAL A 83 0.00 3.61 -4.36
N GLU A 84 -0.49 4.52 -5.20
CA GLU A 84 -1.61 4.25 -6.12
C GLU A 84 -1.28 3.10 -7.08
N SER A 85 -0.06 3.08 -7.65
CA SER A 85 0.40 1.97 -8.51
C SER A 85 0.48 0.64 -7.76
N LEU A 86 0.95 0.63 -6.52
CA LEU A 86 0.97 -0.56 -5.65
C LEU A 86 -0.44 -1.09 -5.38
N VAL A 87 -1.40 -0.21 -5.08
CA VAL A 87 -2.81 -0.59 -4.88
C VAL A 87 -3.39 -1.18 -6.16
N LEU A 88 -3.18 -0.54 -7.31
CA LEU A 88 -3.67 -1.01 -8.61
C LEU A 88 -3.07 -2.38 -8.99
N ALA A 89 -1.78 -2.58 -8.72
CA ALA A 89 -1.09 -3.85 -8.95
C ALA A 89 -1.49 -4.97 -7.95
N GLY A 90 -2.32 -4.64 -6.93
CA GLY A 90 -2.82 -5.61 -5.96
C GLY A 90 -1.87 -5.95 -4.83
N ALA A 91 -0.86 -5.11 -4.57
CA ALA A 91 0.10 -5.34 -3.49
C ALA A 91 -0.54 -5.43 -2.09
N PHE A 92 -1.73 -4.90 -1.91
CA PHE A 92 -2.49 -4.87 -0.65
C PHE A 92 -3.64 -5.88 -0.60
N ASP A 93 -3.85 -6.68 -1.66
CA ASP A 93 -5.00 -7.58 -1.74
C ASP A 93 -5.01 -8.60 -0.60
N GLN A 94 -3.86 -9.19 -0.26
CA GLN A 94 -3.76 -10.15 0.84
C GLN A 94 -3.99 -9.49 2.21
N VAL A 95 -3.48 -8.28 2.41
CA VAL A 95 -3.65 -7.52 3.66
C VAL A 95 -5.12 -7.21 3.94
N HIS A 96 -5.90 -6.96 2.88
CA HIS A 96 -7.30 -6.57 2.97
C HIS A 96 -8.28 -7.65 2.52
N CYS A 97 -7.81 -8.87 2.24
CA CYS A 97 -8.62 -10.01 1.78
C CYS A 97 -9.46 -9.67 0.54
N ILE A 98 -8.87 -8.89 -0.41
CA ILE A 98 -9.54 -8.50 -1.65
C ILE A 98 -9.50 -9.66 -2.64
N GLY A 99 -10.66 -10.03 -3.21
CA GLY A 99 -10.75 -11.08 -4.24
C GLY A 99 -10.89 -12.50 -3.71
N GLU A 100 -11.01 -12.73 -2.41
CA GLU A 100 -11.34 -14.02 -1.86
C GLU A 100 -12.82 -14.34 -2.08
N GLU A 101 -13.12 -15.36 -2.88
CA GLU A 101 -14.48 -15.71 -3.32
C GLU A 101 -15.44 -16.10 -2.18
N HIS A 102 -14.92 -16.40 -1.00
CA HIS A 102 -15.71 -16.94 0.12
C HIS A 102 -16.45 -15.89 0.95
N THR A 103 -16.22 -14.61 0.69
CA THR A 103 -16.81 -13.53 1.50
C THR A 103 -17.50 -12.46 0.64
N ARG A 104 -18.47 -12.86 -0.19
CA ARG A 104 -19.36 -11.93 -0.90
C ARG A 104 -20.30 -11.19 0.10
N ARG A 105 -19.73 -10.33 0.93
CA ARG A 105 -20.52 -9.42 1.76
C ARG A 105 -20.48 -8.03 1.13
N ARG A 106 -21.59 -7.31 1.21
CA ARG A 106 -21.74 -5.89 0.76
C ARG A 106 -20.74 -4.91 1.38
N THR A 107 -19.90 -5.37 2.30
CA THR A 107 -18.90 -4.60 3.06
C THR A 107 -17.47 -4.95 2.68
N GLN A 108 -17.26 -5.66 1.56
CA GLN A 108 -15.91 -6.06 1.16
C GLN A 108 -15.18 -4.85 0.56
N LEU A 109 -13.99 -4.55 1.09
CA LEU A 109 -13.08 -3.54 0.54
C LEU A 109 -12.66 -3.91 -0.88
N THR A 110 -12.57 -2.91 -1.72
CA THR A 110 -12.08 -3.02 -3.09
C THR A 110 -10.81 -2.21 -3.27
N ARG A 111 -10.06 -2.46 -4.34
CA ARG A 111 -8.90 -1.61 -4.69
C ARG A 111 -9.32 -0.14 -4.92
N ARG A 112 -10.56 0.11 -5.36
CA ARG A 112 -11.11 1.47 -5.51
C ARG A 112 -11.29 2.16 -4.16
N ASP A 113 -11.76 1.45 -3.15
CA ASP A 113 -11.87 1.98 -1.79
C ASP A 113 -10.48 2.34 -1.24
N LEU A 114 -9.47 1.50 -1.50
CA LEU A 114 -8.09 1.79 -1.12
C LEU A 114 -7.53 3.04 -1.84
N LEU A 115 -7.85 3.25 -3.12
CA LEU A 115 -7.46 4.47 -3.84
C LEU A 115 -8.10 5.72 -3.24
N LEU A 116 -9.36 5.66 -2.83
CA LEU A 116 -10.00 6.75 -2.09
C LEU A 116 -9.29 7.00 -0.76
N GLN A 117 -8.97 5.95 -0.02
CA GLN A 117 -8.22 6.07 1.23
C GLN A 117 -6.85 6.73 1.04
N VAL A 118 -6.11 6.41 -0.04
CA VAL A 118 -4.84 7.10 -0.38
C VAL A 118 -5.06 8.61 -0.53
N ASN A 119 -6.15 9.01 -1.19
CA ASN A 119 -6.48 10.42 -1.34
C ASN A 119 -6.73 11.10 0.01
N ASP A 120 -7.49 10.47 0.90
CA ASP A 120 -7.82 11.00 2.23
C ASP A 120 -6.56 11.11 3.11
N LEU A 121 -5.70 10.08 3.10
CA LEU A 121 -4.42 10.09 3.81
C LEU A 121 -3.50 11.22 3.34
N GLU A 122 -3.46 11.49 2.03
CA GLU A 122 -2.67 12.61 1.50
C GLU A 122 -3.26 13.97 1.92
N HIS A 123 -4.58 14.11 1.94
CA HIS A 123 -5.23 15.32 2.44
C HIS A 123 -4.91 15.58 3.90
N LEU A 124 -4.97 14.57 4.75
CA LEU A 124 -4.59 14.65 6.17
C LEU A 124 -3.12 15.07 6.32
N ARG A 125 -2.21 14.41 5.60
CA ARG A 125 -0.77 14.75 5.62
C ARG A 125 -0.50 16.19 5.21
N ARG A 126 -1.22 16.72 4.23
CA ARG A 126 -1.11 18.11 3.78
C ARG A 126 -1.67 19.09 4.83
N ALA A 127 -2.78 18.73 5.48
CA ALA A 127 -3.37 19.53 6.55
C ALA A 127 -2.41 19.66 7.73
N ASP A 128 -1.80 18.56 8.16
CA ASP A 128 -0.81 18.54 9.26
C ASP A 128 0.43 19.38 8.95
N LYS A 129 0.97 19.26 7.74
CA LYS A 129 2.09 20.10 7.29
C LYS A 129 1.74 21.59 7.33
N ARG A 130 0.52 21.96 6.89
CA ARG A 130 0.05 23.35 6.92
C ARG A 130 -0.13 23.86 8.35
N ALA A 131 -0.66 23.03 9.24
CA ALA A 131 -0.83 23.34 10.66
C ALA A 131 0.54 23.53 11.35
N GLY A 132 1.50 22.64 11.07
CA GLY A 132 2.88 22.75 11.56
C GLY A 132 3.59 24.03 11.11
N ILE A 133 3.44 24.42 9.84
CA ILE A 133 4.02 25.67 9.30
C ILE A 133 3.38 26.90 9.95
N LYS A 134 2.06 26.91 10.18
CA LYS A 134 1.38 28.01 10.87
C LYS A 134 1.85 28.16 12.30
N ARG A 135 2.09 27.05 13.02
CA ARG A 135 2.65 27.06 14.38
C ARG A 135 4.09 27.59 14.41
N ALA A 136 4.93 27.16 13.47
CA ALA A 136 6.32 27.63 13.38
C ALA A 136 6.44 29.14 13.08
N ARG A 137 5.46 29.72 12.35
CA ARG A 137 5.42 31.15 12.02
C ARG A 137 4.79 32.02 13.10
N GLY A 138 4.04 31.45 14.04
CA GLY A 138 3.25 32.17 15.05
C GLY A 138 3.84 32.17 16.44
N LEU A 139 5.06 31.69 16.70
CA LEU A 139 5.67 31.75 18.01
C LEU A 139 6.27 33.13 18.25
N PRO A 140 5.74 33.93 19.19
CA PRO A 140 6.45 35.09 19.70
C PRO A 140 7.67 34.61 20.51
N LYS A 141 8.79 35.25 20.27
CA LYS A 141 10.09 34.99 20.90
C LYS A 141 10.15 35.44 22.38
N ASN A 142 9.11 35.22 23.15
CA ASN A 142 9.22 35.42 24.62
C ASN A 142 8.01 34.84 25.34
N SER A 143 8.34 34.14 26.41
CA SER A 143 7.61 33.83 27.61
C SER A 143 7.07 32.41 27.78
N GLY A 144 7.58 31.77 28.85
CA GLY A 144 6.87 30.92 29.77
C GLY A 144 6.33 29.60 29.17
N GLU A 145 6.94 28.51 29.58
CA GLU A 145 6.53 27.14 29.30
C GLU A 145 5.03 26.94 29.49
N ILE A 146 4.30 26.96 28.39
CA ILE A 146 3.04 26.25 28.28
C ILE A 146 3.31 25.05 27.32
N GLN A 147 3.67 23.91 27.89
CA GLN A 147 3.68 22.67 27.17
C GLN A 147 2.22 22.30 26.82
N SER A 148 1.74 22.80 25.70
CA SER A 148 0.49 22.30 25.14
C SER A 148 0.79 20.97 24.45
N TYR A 149 0.56 19.88 25.14
CA TYR A 149 0.52 18.56 24.54
C TYR A 149 -0.75 18.45 23.70
N GLN A 150 -0.60 18.50 22.38
CA GLN A 150 -1.68 18.09 21.51
C GLN A 150 -1.64 16.57 21.45
N LEU A 151 -2.48 15.92 22.22
CA LEU A 151 -2.82 14.52 22.02
C LEU A 151 -3.45 14.42 20.63
N THR A 152 -2.72 13.80 19.71
CA THR A 152 -3.34 13.28 18.48
C THR A 152 -4.26 12.18 18.96
N LEU A 153 -5.56 12.44 19.04
CA LEU A 153 -6.55 11.40 19.18
C LEU A 153 -6.40 10.53 17.93
N ASP A 154 -5.88 9.33 18.13
CA ASP A 154 -5.90 8.28 17.14
C ASP A 154 -7.36 7.82 17.00
N ILE A 155 -8.15 8.65 16.32
CA ILE A 155 -9.51 8.30 15.90
C ILE A 155 -9.30 7.34 14.77
N GLY A 156 -9.03 6.06 15.16
CA GLY A 156 -9.04 4.88 14.32
C GLY A 156 -9.00 5.14 12.81
N ALA A 157 -7.84 5.54 12.29
CA ALA A 157 -7.59 5.56 10.84
C ALA A 157 -7.81 4.16 10.20
N ASP A 158 -8.02 3.15 11.02
CA ASP A 158 -8.30 1.77 10.65
C ASP A 158 -9.79 1.45 10.45
N GLN A 159 -10.71 2.39 10.62
CA GLN A 159 -12.08 2.18 10.14
C GLN A 159 -12.09 2.31 8.60
N GLN A 160 -11.66 1.26 7.96
CA GLN A 160 -11.81 1.06 6.52
C GLN A 160 -13.30 0.91 6.22
N LEU A 161 -13.94 2.04 5.98
CA LEU A 161 -15.33 2.05 5.53
C LEU A 161 -15.31 1.65 4.05
N SER A 162 -15.78 0.44 3.76
CA SER A 162 -16.14 0.09 2.40
C SER A 162 -17.24 1.07 1.94
N VAL A 163 -16.95 1.87 0.93
CA VAL A 163 -17.90 2.81 0.34
C VAL A 163 -18.89 2.07 -0.59
N GLY A 164 -18.67 0.75 -0.78
CA GLY A 164 -19.51 -0.08 -1.63
C GLY A 164 -19.26 0.16 -3.12
N LEU A 165 -18.07 0.63 -3.48
CA LEU A 165 -17.67 0.78 -4.88
C LEU A 165 -17.57 -0.59 -5.56
N PRO A 166 -18.00 -0.70 -6.83
CA PRO A 166 -17.90 -1.95 -7.56
C PRO A 166 -16.43 -2.33 -7.74
N GLU A 167 -16.15 -3.63 -7.68
CA GLU A 167 -14.81 -4.15 -7.95
C GLU A 167 -14.34 -3.79 -9.37
N MET A 168 -13.03 -3.62 -9.53
CA MET A 168 -12.45 -3.37 -10.85
C MET A 168 -12.64 -4.59 -11.76
N SER A 169 -13.11 -4.36 -12.98
CA SER A 169 -13.20 -5.40 -13.99
C SER A 169 -11.82 -5.91 -14.41
N ALA A 170 -11.75 -7.11 -14.98
CA ALA A 170 -10.50 -7.68 -15.49
C ALA A 170 -9.81 -6.75 -16.50
N MET A 171 -10.59 -6.08 -17.36
CA MET A 171 -10.08 -5.11 -18.34
C MET A 171 -9.48 -3.86 -17.67
N GLU A 172 -10.11 -3.36 -16.62
CA GLU A 172 -9.59 -2.20 -15.86
C GLU A 172 -8.30 -2.56 -15.12
N ARG A 173 -8.20 -3.78 -14.57
CA ARG A 173 -6.96 -4.27 -13.93
C ARG A 173 -5.82 -4.33 -14.94
N VAL A 174 -6.03 -4.95 -16.10
CA VAL A 174 -5.01 -5.02 -17.17
C VAL A 174 -4.58 -3.63 -17.63
N ARG A 175 -5.52 -2.70 -17.75
CA ARG A 175 -5.22 -1.31 -18.16
C ARG A 175 -4.42 -0.55 -17.11
N ALA A 176 -4.60 -0.84 -15.84
CA ALA A 176 -3.86 -0.24 -14.75
C ALA A 176 -2.42 -0.78 -14.62
N GLU A 177 -2.19 -2.03 -15.05
CA GLU A 177 -0.90 -2.69 -15.06
C GLU A 177 -0.01 -2.28 -16.25
N LEU A 178 -0.57 -1.67 -17.29
CA LEU A 178 0.14 -1.16 -18.47
C LEU A 178 0.69 0.26 -18.26
#